data_02c8cad7f013bed189982b8848bf616b
#
_entry.id   02c8cad7f013bed189982b8848bf616b
#
_cell.length_a   1.000
_cell.length_b   1.000
_cell.length_c   1.000
_cell.angle_alpha   90.00
_cell.angle_beta   90.00
_cell.angle_gamma   90.00
#
_symmetry.space_group_name_H-M   'P 1'
#
loop_
_entity.id
_entity.type
_entity.pdbx_description
1 polymer ?
#
loop_
_entity_poly.entity_id
_entity_poly.type
_entity_poly.pdbx_seq_one_letter_code
_entity_poly.pdbx_strand_id
1 'polypeptide(L)'
;FLVRRTITGRGGEGVNRTLLQACGELRDDAATSDDRAVLDYLSAGRKHFADDAAVTEAVLNAPYYLRGRRPHQKLVLAWVEESLRPKEPIDLSATTIEHVLPQRL
;
A
#
# COMPACT_ATOMS: atom_id res chain seq x y z
N PHE A 1 1.58 -5.35 0.04
CA PHE A 1 0.98 -5.52 -1.28
C PHE A 1 -0.17 -4.53 -1.53
N LEU A 2 -1.26 -4.58 -0.76
CA LEU A 2 -2.45 -3.74 -0.95
C LEU A 2 -2.16 -2.24 -0.95
N VAL A 3 -1.39 -1.78 0.02
CA VAL A 3 -1.05 -0.36 0.15
C VAL A 3 -0.25 0.14 -1.03
N ARG A 4 0.76 -0.62 -1.45
CA ARG A 4 1.55 -0.28 -2.64
C ARG A 4 0.68 -0.15 -3.88
N ARG A 5 -0.28 -1.06 -4.08
CA ARG A 5 -1.27 -0.97 -5.17
C ARG A 5 -2.11 0.30 -5.08
N THR A 6 -2.58 0.63 -3.88
CA THR A 6 -3.41 1.82 -3.66
C THR A 6 -2.63 3.10 -3.94
N ILE A 7 -1.39 3.20 -3.45
CA ILE A 7 -0.53 4.36 -3.67
C ILE A 7 -0.24 4.56 -5.17
N THR A 8 0.00 3.48 -5.90
CA THR A 8 0.25 3.53 -7.35
C THR A 8 -1.02 3.61 -8.20
N GLY A 9 -2.17 3.93 -7.59
CA GLY A 9 -3.43 4.16 -8.30
C GLY A 9 -4.14 2.89 -8.77
N ARG A 10 -3.73 1.71 -8.28
CA ARG A 10 -4.35 0.45 -8.66
C ARG A 10 -5.40 0.05 -7.63
N GLY A 11 -6.59 -0.31 -8.11
CA GLY A 11 -7.69 -0.78 -7.25
C GLY A 11 -7.44 -2.12 -6.58
N GLY A 12 -8.31 -2.46 -5.63
CA GLY A 12 -8.30 -3.75 -4.94
C GLY A 12 -8.88 -4.93 -5.75
N GLU A 13 -9.29 -4.69 -6.99
CA GLU A 13 -9.87 -5.72 -7.84
C GLU A 13 -8.89 -6.87 -8.09
N GLY A 14 -9.39 -8.10 -7.96
CA GLY A 14 -8.61 -9.31 -8.21
C GLY A 14 -7.59 -9.66 -7.13
N VAL A 15 -7.42 -8.85 -6.08
CA VAL A 15 -6.43 -9.10 -5.01
C VAL A 15 -6.70 -10.43 -4.32
N ASN A 16 -7.94 -10.71 -3.92
CA ASN A 16 -8.28 -11.96 -3.26
C ASN A 16 -7.95 -13.17 -4.15
N ARG A 17 -8.26 -13.08 -5.45
CA ARG A 17 -7.90 -14.13 -6.41
C ARG A 17 -6.39 -14.32 -6.49
N THR A 18 -5.64 -13.24 -6.61
CA THR A 18 -4.16 -13.28 -6.66
C THR A 18 -3.57 -13.92 -5.41
N LEU A 19 -4.08 -13.57 -4.23
CA LEU A 19 -3.60 -14.14 -2.97
C LEU A 19 -3.98 -15.62 -2.81
N LEU A 20 -5.20 -16.02 -3.21
CA LEU A 20 -5.60 -17.42 -3.19
C LEU A 20 -4.76 -18.27 -4.16
N GLN A 21 -4.48 -17.75 -5.35
CA GLN A 21 -3.59 -18.42 -6.31
C GLN A 21 -2.16 -18.51 -5.77
N ALA A 22 -1.64 -17.46 -5.13
CA ALA A 22 -0.33 -17.50 -4.48
C ALA A 22 -0.27 -18.61 -3.42
N CYS A 23 -1.29 -18.71 -2.57
CA CYS A 23 -1.36 -19.76 -1.55
C CYS A 23 -1.40 -21.17 -2.16
N GLY A 24 -2.04 -21.34 -3.32
CA GLY A 24 -2.06 -22.64 -4.04
C GLY A 24 -0.70 -22.97 -4.63
N GLU A 25 -0.16 -22.09 -5.46
CA GLU A 25 1.09 -22.33 -6.20
C GLU A 25 2.31 -22.44 -5.27
N LEU A 26 2.39 -21.61 -4.22
CA LEU A 26 3.53 -21.63 -3.29
C LEU A 26 3.46 -22.77 -2.27
N ARG A 27 2.26 -23.33 -2.01
CA ARG A 27 2.12 -24.50 -1.13
C ARG A 27 2.67 -25.77 -1.75
N ASP A 28 2.55 -25.89 -3.06
CA ASP A 28 2.96 -27.10 -3.78
C ASP A 28 4.49 -27.12 -4.01
N ASP A 29 5.16 -25.98 -3.86
CA ASP A 29 6.62 -25.86 -3.96
C ASP A 29 7.26 -25.76 -2.56
N ALA A 30 7.33 -26.88 -1.87
CA ALA A 30 7.88 -26.97 -0.50
C ALA A 30 9.37 -26.55 -0.38
N ALA A 31 10.07 -26.35 -1.48
CA ALA A 31 11.47 -25.91 -1.51
C ALA A 31 11.62 -24.38 -1.46
N THR A 32 10.55 -23.61 -1.65
CA THR A 32 10.62 -22.15 -1.90
C THR A 32 9.65 -21.36 -1.01
N SER A 33 9.29 -21.85 0.17
CA SER A 33 8.32 -21.20 1.05
C SER A 33 8.95 -20.13 1.95
N ASP A 34 9.62 -19.14 1.35
CA ASP A 34 10.07 -17.97 2.06
C ASP A 34 9.34 -16.70 1.58
N ASP A 35 9.53 -15.61 2.29
CA ASP A 35 8.98 -14.29 1.95
C ASP A 35 9.44 -13.82 0.56
N ARG A 36 10.62 -14.24 0.13
CA ARG A 36 11.18 -13.95 -1.18
C ARG A 36 10.36 -14.59 -2.30
N ALA A 37 9.97 -15.86 -2.16
CA ALA A 37 9.12 -16.53 -3.14
C ALA A 37 7.77 -15.85 -3.28
N VAL A 38 7.18 -15.39 -2.17
CA VAL A 38 5.93 -14.61 -2.20
C VAL A 38 6.12 -13.29 -2.94
N LEU A 39 7.23 -12.59 -2.69
CA LEU A 39 7.54 -11.33 -3.36
C LEU A 39 7.75 -11.54 -4.87
N ASP A 40 8.53 -12.53 -5.26
CA ASP A 40 8.82 -12.86 -6.65
C ASP A 40 7.53 -13.27 -7.39
N TYR A 41 6.68 -14.07 -6.74
CA TYR A 41 5.37 -14.43 -7.28
C TYR A 41 4.49 -13.21 -7.52
N LEU A 42 4.38 -12.31 -6.55
CA LEU A 42 3.53 -11.12 -6.66
C LEU A 42 4.09 -10.08 -7.64
N SER A 43 5.41 -10.07 -7.85
CA SER A 43 6.09 -9.17 -8.79
C SER A 43 5.98 -9.64 -10.23
N ALA A 44 5.69 -10.93 -10.46
CA ALA A 44 5.59 -11.50 -11.79
C ALA A 44 4.28 -11.14 -12.50
N GLY A 45 4.37 -10.87 -13.79
CA GLY A 45 3.23 -10.73 -14.69
C GLY A 45 2.30 -9.55 -14.32
N ARG A 46 0.99 -9.80 -14.36
CA ARG A 46 -0.05 -8.78 -14.14
C ARG A 46 -0.48 -8.64 -12.68
N LYS A 47 0.22 -9.23 -11.73
CA LYS A 47 -0.13 -9.20 -10.30
C LYS A 47 0.11 -7.83 -9.68
N HIS A 48 0.98 -7.02 -10.31
CA HIS A 48 1.18 -5.60 -9.99
C HIS A 48 1.67 -5.32 -8.57
N PHE A 49 2.66 -6.06 -8.11
CA PHE A 49 3.42 -5.62 -6.97
C PHE A 49 4.23 -4.38 -7.38
N ALA A 50 3.94 -3.25 -6.77
CA ALA A 50 4.72 -2.04 -7.01
C ALA A 50 6.02 -2.11 -6.20
N ASP A 51 7.16 -2.00 -6.86
CA ASP A 51 8.46 -1.87 -6.22
C ASP A 51 8.64 -0.51 -5.52
N ASP A 52 9.75 -0.33 -4.84
CA ASP A 52 10.00 0.91 -4.09
C ASP A 52 10.13 2.13 -5.00
N ALA A 53 10.67 1.95 -6.20
CA ALA A 53 10.80 3.03 -7.17
C ALA A 53 9.43 3.51 -7.64
N ALA A 54 8.53 2.58 -8.00
CA ALA A 54 7.17 2.89 -8.41
C ALA A 54 6.35 3.54 -7.28
N VAL A 55 6.53 3.10 -6.04
CA VAL A 55 5.89 3.71 -4.88
C VAL A 55 6.40 5.12 -4.65
N THR A 56 7.72 5.32 -4.69
CA THR A 56 8.35 6.64 -4.53
C THR A 56 7.86 7.61 -5.59
N GLU A 57 7.88 7.20 -6.85
CA GLU A 57 7.37 7.99 -7.98
C GLU A 57 5.90 8.38 -7.77
N ALA A 58 5.07 7.42 -7.35
CA ALA A 58 3.65 7.66 -7.11
C ALA A 58 3.41 8.62 -5.94
N VAL A 59 4.18 8.52 -4.86
CA VAL A 59 4.07 9.43 -3.71
C VAL A 59 4.44 10.85 -4.11
N LEU A 60 5.47 11.02 -4.94
CA LEU A 60 5.94 12.33 -5.35
C LEU A 60 5.06 13.00 -6.41
N ASN A 61 4.55 12.23 -7.36
CA ASN A 61 3.98 12.78 -8.60
C ASN A 61 2.50 12.41 -8.82
N ALA A 62 2.00 11.34 -8.22
CA ALA A 62 0.61 10.96 -8.40
C ALA A 62 -0.31 11.72 -7.44
N PRO A 63 -1.51 12.12 -7.89
CA PRO A 63 -2.49 12.80 -7.04
C PRO A 63 -3.20 11.82 -6.09
N TYR A 64 -2.44 10.92 -5.46
CA TYR A 64 -2.95 9.91 -4.54
C TYR A 64 -3.85 10.53 -3.47
N TYR A 65 -3.41 11.66 -2.91
CA TYR A 65 -4.12 12.35 -1.85
C TYR A 65 -5.48 12.90 -2.31
N LEU A 66 -5.58 13.35 -3.55
CA LEU A 66 -6.83 13.89 -4.10
C LEU A 66 -7.77 12.80 -4.60
N ARG A 67 -7.25 11.66 -5.04
CA ARG A 67 -8.01 10.56 -5.65
C ARG A 67 -8.21 9.36 -4.72
N GLY A 68 -7.45 9.28 -3.64
CA GLY A 68 -7.52 8.19 -2.68
C GLY A 68 -8.82 8.21 -1.87
N ARG A 69 -9.24 7.03 -1.40
CA ARG A 69 -10.32 6.93 -0.42
C ARG A 69 -9.85 7.46 0.93
N ARG A 70 -10.67 8.23 1.62
CA ARG A 70 -10.34 8.82 2.94
C ARG A 70 -9.71 7.85 3.94
N PRO A 71 -10.21 6.61 4.11
CA PRO A 71 -9.57 5.66 5.03
C PRO A 71 -8.13 5.31 4.64
N HIS A 72 -7.83 5.23 3.34
CA HIS A 72 -6.47 4.93 2.85
C HIS A 72 -5.54 6.13 3.05
N GLN A 73 -6.02 7.35 2.84
CA GLN A 73 -5.28 8.58 3.11
C GLN A 73 -4.89 8.66 4.60
N LYS A 74 -5.87 8.43 5.49
CA LYS A 74 -5.66 8.43 6.94
C LYS A 74 -4.65 7.37 7.36
N LEU A 75 -4.72 6.16 6.79
CA LEU A 75 -3.78 5.07 7.08
C LEU A 75 -2.35 5.44 6.69
N VAL A 76 -2.14 5.99 5.50
CA VAL A 76 -0.80 6.38 5.04
C VAL A 76 -0.23 7.51 5.89
N LEU A 77 -1.05 8.53 6.21
CA LEU A 77 -0.62 9.61 7.10
C LEU A 77 -0.29 9.11 8.51
N ALA A 78 -1.07 8.16 9.03
CA ALA A 78 -0.77 7.52 10.30
C ALA A 78 0.57 6.79 10.30
N TRP A 79 0.91 6.09 9.22
CA TRP A 79 2.21 5.44 9.08
C TRP A 79 3.38 6.41 8.93
N VAL A 80 3.18 7.52 8.21
CA VAL A 80 4.18 8.58 8.15
C VAL A 80 4.43 9.15 9.55
N GLU A 81 3.37 9.46 10.28
CA GLU A 81 3.46 9.94 11.66
C GLU A 81 4.16 8.90 12.54
N GLU A 82 3.80 7.64 12.42
CA GLU A 82 4.40 6.54 13.17
C GLU A 82 5.89 6.38 12.89
N SER A 83 6.32 6.61 11.65
CA SER A 83 7.73 6.58 11.25
C SER A 83 8.56 7.73 11.80
N LEU A 84 7.93 8.87 12.06
CA LEU A 84 8.57 10.08 12.56
C LEU A 84 8.58 10.19 14.09
N ARG A 85 7.86 9.33 14.77
CA ARG A 85 7.71 9.41 16.23
C ARG A 85 9.00 9.14 16.99
N PRO A 86 9.41 10.07 17.84
CA PRO A 86 10.58 9.78 18.67
C PRO A 86 10.28 8.91 19.88
N LYS A 87 9.12 8.90 20.55
CA LYS A 87 8.92 8.07 21.77
C LYS A 87 7.50 8.07 22.39
N GLU A 88 6.58 8.95 22.03
CA GLU A 88 5.28 9.01 22.70
C GLU A 88 4.14 8.50 21.79
N PRO A 89 3.35 7.52 22.23
CA PRO A 89 2.21 7.06 21.44
C PRO A 89 1.10 8.12 21.43
N ILE A 90 0.76 8.63 20.26
CA ILE A 90 -0.39 9.50 20.05
C ILE A 90 -1.55 8.64 19.55
N ASP A 91 -2.72 8.76 20.15
CA ASP A 91 -3.92 8.12 19.61
C ASP A 91 -4.42 8.87 18.38
N LEU A 92 -4.19 8.29 17.22
CA LEU A 92 -4.64 8.83 15.93
C LEU A 92 -6.09 8.45 15.57
N SER A 93 -6.78 7.67 16.38
CA SER A 93 -8.13 7.19 16.09
C SER A 93 -9.15 8.35 16.01
N ALA A 94 -9.02 9.33 16.88
CA ALA A 94 -9.89 10.50 16.96
C ALA A 94 -9.45 11.67 16.05
N THR A 95 -8.32 11.55 15.35
CA THR A 95 -7.81 12.65 14.51
C THR A 95 -8.57 12.75 13.19
N THR A 96 -8.69 13.96 12.67
CA THR A 96 -9.21 14.25 11.34
C THR A 96 -8.11 14.80 10.44
N ILE A 97 -8.29 14.61 9.12
CA ILE A 97 -7.37 15.20 8.14
C ILE A 97 -7.84 16.63 7.88
N GLU A 98 -6.95 17.58 8.16
CA GLU A 98 -7.17 18.98 7.82
C GLU A 98 -6.33 19.41 6.62
N HIS A 99 -6.87 20.36 5.87
CA HIS A 99 -6.21 20.91 4.68
C HIS A 99 -5.78 22.34 4.99
N VAL A 100 -4.48 22.58 4.94
CA VAL A 100 -3.90 23.92 5.14
C VAL A 100 -4.28 24.88 4.01
N LEU A 101 -4.49 24.35 2.80
CA LEU A 101 -4.94 25.11 1.64
C LEU A 101 -6.34 24.65 1.22
N PRO A 102 -7.21 25.58 0.75
CA PRO A 102 -8.52 25.21 0.23
C PRO A 102 -8.38 24.26 -0.96
N GLN A 103 -9.17 23.20 -0.98
CA GLN A 103 -9.19 22.25 -2.08
C GLN A 103 -9.96 22.76 -3.31
N ARG A 104 -10.70 23.83 -3.15
CA ARG A 104 -11.46 24.53 -4.19
C ARG A 104 -11.26 26.03 -4.02
N LEU A 105 -10.87 26.69 -5.05
CA LEU A 105 -10.94 28.12 -5.23
C LEU A 105 -12.33 28.50 -5.74
#